data_6c9e26b13f6e1bbe0be775a23a2b593f
#
_entry.id   6c9e26b13f6e1bbe0be775a23a2b593f
#
_cell.length_a   1.000
_cell.length_b   1.000
_cell.length_c   1.000
_cell.angle_alpha   90.00
_cell.angle_beta   90.00
_cell.angle_gamma   90.00
#
_symmetry.space_group_name_H-M   'P 1'
#
loop_
_entity.id
_entity.type
_entity.pdbx_description
1 polymer ?
#
loop_
_entity_poly.entity_id
_entity_poly.type
_entity_poly.pdbx_seq_one_letter_code
_entity_poly.pdbx_strand_id
1 'polypeptide(L)'
;MCAMPIGYIRKKQKLNHNGTVKEVYLAKVSYTNYIDTETLANDISKICSASPADVLMHLRAMEECIGSRIANGEVVKLDSLGAFFPTIRSKAMETPEKVNQHSIKGLGVLFKPSARLMEKVKKAGTNLVDSRVFDAETRSNNKKNSNH
;
A
#
# COMPACT_ATOMS: atom_id res chain seq x y z
N MET A 1 -4.01 14.24 -18.55
CA MET A 1 -3.86 14.67 -17.15
C MET A 1 -2.39 14.87 -16.84
N CYS A 2 -2.00 16.08 -16.45
CA CYS A 2 -0.66 16.33 -15.95
C CYS A 2 -0.53 15.62 -14.59
N ALA A 3 0.44 14.71 -14.45
CA ALA A 3 0.69 14.06 -13.17
C ALA A 3 1.25 15.12 -12.19
N MET A 4 0.57 15.33 -11.07
CA MET A 4 1.10 16.17 -10.00
C MET A 4 2.25 15.42 -9.31
N PRO A 5 3.35 16.11 -8.95
CA PRO A 5 4.46 15.48 -8.27
C PRO A 5 4.05 14.95 -6.89
N ILE A 6 4.63 13.81 -6.49
CA ILE A 6 4.38 13.23 -5.18
C ILE A 6 5.03 14.10 -4.11
N GLY A 7 4.20 14.63 -3.21
CA GLY A 7 4.66 15.45 -2.10
C GLY A 7 5.44 14.65 -1.07
N TYR A 8 6.53 15.22 -0.54
CA TYR A 8 7.25 14.64 0.58
C TYR A 8 7.55 15.67 1.67
N ILE A 9 7.73 15.19 2.89
CA ILE A 9 8.16 15.94 4.06
C ILE A 9 9.48 15.37 4.59
N ARG A 10 10.22 16.19 5.31
CA ARG A 10 11.44 15.77 6.01
C ARG A 10 11.07 15.20 7.38
N LYS A 11 11.52 13.99 7.67
CA LYS A 11 11.30 13.34 8.96
C LYS A 11 12.62 13.03 9.65
N LYS A 12 12.72 13.44 10.91
CA LYS A 12 13.85 13.11 11.80
C LYS A 12 13.62 11.72 12.39
N GLN A 13 14.63 10.87 12.39
CA GLN A 13 14.60 9.54 12.98
C GLN A 13 15.92 9.24 13.67
N LYS A 14 15.84 8.60 14.84
CA LYS A 14 17.02 8.08 15.53
C LYS A 14 17.27 6.65 15.04
N LEU A 15 18.47 6.41 14.54
CA LEU A 15 18.95 5.07 14.18
C LEU A 15 20.03 4.64 15.17
N ASN A 16 19.88 3.45 15.72
CA ASN A 16 20.92 2.81 16.54
C ASN A 16 21.76 1.92 15.61
N HIS A 17 23.01 2.30 15.42
CA HIS A 17 23.99 1.52 14.67
C HIS A 17 25.19 1.24 15.59
N ASN A 18 25.45 -0.03 15.89
CA ASN A 18 26.56 -0.48 16.76
C ASN A 18 26.62 0.24 18.12
N GLY A 19 25.47 0.41 18.79
CA GLY A 19 25.40 1.05 20.10
C GLY A 19 25.46 2.59 20.09
N THR A 20 25.67 3.21 18.93
CA THR A 20 25.66 4.68 18.78
C THR A 20 24.35 5.14 18.16
N VAL A 21 23.63 6.00 18.88
CA VAL A 21 22.40 6.62 18.37
C VAL A 21 22.76 7.82 17.50
N LYS A 22 22.47 7.73 16.21
CA LYS A 22 22.64 8.86 15.26
C LYS A 22 21.27 9.40 14.85
N GLU A 23 21.17 10.73 14.81
CA GLU A 23 20.01 11.40 14.22
C GLU A 23 20.18 11.48 12.70
N VAL A 24 19.16 11.01 11.97
CA VAL A 24 19.14 11.04 10.51
C VAL A 24 17.82 11.66 10.02
N TYR A 25 17.86 12.20 8.83
CA TYR A 25 16.72 12.81 8.20
C TYR A 25 16.32 11.99 6.97
N LEU A 26 15.03 11.66 6.84
CA LEU A 26 14.49 10.86 5.76
C LEU A 26 13.36 11.60 5.07
N ALA A 27 13.24 11.42 3.77
CA ALA A 27 12.05 11.82 3.04
C ALA A 27 10.90 10.85 3.34
N LYS A 28 9.74 11.39 3.66
CA LYS A 28 8.48 10.63 3.85
C LYS A 28 7.41 11.21 2.94
N VAL A 29 6.62 10.34 2.33
CA VAL A 29 5.48 10.76 1.51
C VAL A 29 4.49 11.55 2.37
N SER A 30 4.06 12.69 1.84
CA SER A 30 2.92 13.44 2.36
C SER A 30 1.68 13.03 1.57
N TYR A 31 0.78 12.28 2.20
CA TYR A 31 -0.48 11.89 1.56
C TYR A 31 -1.39 13.11 1.44
N THR A 32 -1.90 13.36 0.24
CA THR A 32 -2.82 14.47 -0.02
C THR A 32 -4.25 14.11 0.37
N ASN A 33 -4.75 13.00 -0.18
CA ASN A 33 -6.13 12.55 0.01
C ASN A 33 -6.20 11.03 0.10
N TYR A 34 -7.28 10.54 0.70
CA TYR A 34 -7.70 9.14 0.61
C TYR A 34 -8.86 9.09 -0.39
N ILE A 35 -8.70 8.30 -1.44
CA ILE A 35 -9.72 8.06 -2.44
C ILE A 35 -10.40 6.74 -2.11
N ASP A 36 -11.71 6.77 -1.90
CA ASP A 36 -12.53 5.58 -1.69
C ASP A 36 -12.98 4.94 -3.02
N THR A 37 -13.61 3.77 -2.91
CA THR A 37 -14.08 3.02 -4.08
C THR A 37 -15.16 3.77 -4.84
N GLU A 38 -16.02 4.55 -4.18
CA GLU A 38 -17.08 5.33 -4.81
C GLU A 38 -16.51 6.49 -5.64
N THR A 39 -15.56 7.23 -5.08
CA THR A 39 -14.84 8.29 -5.80
C THR A 39 -14.11 7.71 -7.01
N LEU A 40 -13.44 6.56 -6.84
CA LEU A 40 -12.77 5.88 -7.94
C LEU A 40 -13.75 5.43 -9.03
N ALA A 41 -14.92 4.91 -8.66
CA ALA A 41 -15.98 4.54 -9.60
C ALA A 41 -16.47 5.74 -10.41
N ASN A 42 -16.67 6.89 -9.76
CA ASN A 42 -17.04 8.14 -10.43
C ASN A 42 -15.94 8.60 -11.41
N ASP A 43 -14.67 8.47 -11.07
CA ASP A 43 -13.59 8.84 -11.98
C ASP A 43 -13.49 7.89 -13.17
N ILE A 44 -13.69 6.60 -12.98
CA ILE A 44 -13.71 5.62 -14.06
C ILE A 44 -14.89 5.88 -15.00
N SER A 45 -16.08 6.20 -14.49
CA SER A 45 -17.27 6.49 -15.30
C SER A 45 -17.09 7.69 -16.24
N LYS A 46 -16.21 8.64 -15.89
CA LYS A 46 -15.85 9.76 -16.78
C LYS A 46 -15.00 9.33 -17.98
N ILE A 47 -14.36 8.16 -17.91
CA ILE A 47 -13.43 7.64 -18.92
C ILE A 47 -14.12 6.58 -19.80
N CYS A 48 -15.15 5.92 -19.30
CA CYS A 48 -15.89 4.87 -19.99
C CYS A 48 -17.38 5.21 -20.06
N SER A 49 -18.13 4.43 -20.85
CA SER A 49 -19.58 4.63 -21.06
C SER A 49 -20.45 4.03 -19.94
N ALA A 50 -19.84 3.39 -18.92
CA ALA A 50 -20.58 2.78 -17.81
C ALA A 50 -21.00 3.83 -16.79
N SER A 51 -22.16 3.60 -16.14
CA SER A 51 -22.59 4.45 -15.03
C SER A 51 -21.70 4.25 -13.79
N PRO A 52 -21.59 5.24 -12.87
CA PRO A 52 -20.86 5.05 -11.61
C PRO A 52 -21.32 3.83 -10.80
N ALA A 53 -22.62 3.53 -10.82
CA ALA A 53 -23.20 2.37 -10.14
C ALA A 53 -22.72 1.05 -10.74
N ASP A 54 -22.69 0.94 -12.07
CA ASP A 54 -22.18 -0.25 -12.75
C ASP A 54 -20.71 -0.46 -12.48
N VAL A 55 -19.91 0.61 -12.53
CA VAL A 55 -18.48 0.55 -12.20
C VAL A 55 -18.27 0.10 -10.77
N LEU A 56 -19.01 0.65 -9.81
CA LEU A 56 -18.91 0.27 -8.39
C LEU A 56 -19.23 -1.22 -8.19
N MET A 57 -20.28 -1.71 -8.87
CA MET A 57 -20.63 -3.14 -8.84
C MET A 57 -19.50 -4.01 -9.38
N HIS A 58 -18.88 -3.64 -10.51
CA HIS A 58 -17.76 -4.38 -11.08
C HIS A 58 -16.51 -4.35 -10.17
N LEU A 59 -16.21 -3.22 -9.54
CA LEU A 59 -15.09 -3.12 -8.60
C LEU A 59 -15.31 -4.04 -7.39
N ARG A 60 -16.51 -4.07 -6.82
CA ARG A 60 -16.85 -4.97 -5.71
C ARG A 60 -16.77 -6.45 -6.11
N ALA A 61 -17.27 -6.80 -7.30
CA ALA A 61 -17.16 -8.15 -7.83
C ALA A 61 -15.69 -8.56 -8.04
N MET A 62 -14.85 -7.64 -8.51
CA MET A 62 -13.41 -7.87 -8.67
C MET A 62 -12.72 -8.11 -7.31
N GLU A 63 -13.04 -7.31 -6.30
CA GLU A 63 -12.51 -7.47 -4.93
C GLU A 63 -12.83 -8.87 -4.38
N GLU A 64 -14.09 -9.31 -4.51
CA GLU A 64 -14.55 -10.62 -4.07
C GLU A 64 -13.84 -11.76 -4.81
N CYS A 65 -13.73 -11.67 -6.13
CA CYS A 65 -13.04 -12.67 -6.95
C CYS A 65 -11.55 -12.76 -6.59
N ILE A 66 -10.88 -11.63 -6.43
CA ILE A 66 -9.46 -11.60 -6.03
C ILE A 66 -9.30 -12.22 -4.64
N GLY A 67 -10.14 -11.84 -3.68
CA GLY A 67 -10.12 -12.36 -2.32
C GLY A 67 -10.28 -13.88 -2.28
N SER A 68 -11.26 -14.42 -3.00
CA SER A 68 -11.51 -15.86 -3.09
C SER A 68 -10.34 -16.63 -3.70
N ARG A 69 -9.74 -16.12 -4.78
CA ARG A 69 -8.57 -16.76 -5.41
C ARG A 69 -7.36 -16.79 -4.50
N ILE A 70 -7.08 -15.67 -3.84
CA ILE A 70 -5.97 -15.57 -2.88
C ILE A 70 -6.18 -16.49 -1.69
N ALA A 71 -7.42 -16.62 -1.18
CA ALA A 71 -7.75 -17.53 -0.09
C ALA A 71 -7.53 -19.00 -0.48
N ASN A 72 -7.66 -19.36 -1.75
CA ASN A 72 -7.32 -20.68 -2.30
C ASN A 72 -5.81 -20.87 -2.56
N GLY A 73 -4.97 -19.91 -2.21
CA GLY A 73 -3.52 -19.98 -2.42
C GLY A 73 -3.07 -19.62 -3.84
N GLU A 74 -3.96 -19.10 -4.68
CA GLU A 74 -3.66 -18.73 -6.05
C GLU A 74 -3.05 -17.33 -6.16
N VAL A 75 -2.19 -17.12 -7.14
CA VAL A 75 -1.65 -15.81 -7.50
C VAL A 75 -2.58 -15.15 -8.50
N VAL A 76 -3.06 -13.95 -8.20
CA VAL A 76 -3.89 -13.18 -9.12
C VAL A 76 -3.05 -12.11 -9.80
N LYS A 77 -2.93 -12.18 -11.12
CA LYS A 77 -2.19 -11.20 -11.93
C LYS A 77 -3.14 -10.35 -12.77
N LEU A 78 -3.00 -9.02 -12.61
CA LEU A 78 -3.65 -8.01 -13.45
C LEU A 78 -2.55 -7.31 -14.26
N ASP A 79 -2.50 -7.56 -15.55
CA ASP A 79 -1.35 -7.22 -16.41
C ASP A 79 -0.91 -5.75 -16.33
N SER A 80 -1.85 -4.82 -16.23
CA SER A 80 -1.53 -3.39 -16.17
C SER A 80 -1.35 -2.86 -14.75
N LEU A 81 -1.88 -3.54 -13.74
CA LEU A 81 -1.86 -3.10 -12.35
C LEU A 81 -0.73 -3.75 -11.56
N GLY A 82 -0.63 -5.06 -11.62
CA GLY A 82 0.33 -5.83 -10.86
C GLY A 82 -0.19 -7.21 -10.45
N ALA A 83 0.45 -7.84 -9.50
CA ALA A 83 0.09 -9.18 -9.04
C ALA A 83 -0.02 -9.25 -7.51
N PHE A 84 -1.01 -10.01 -7.06
CA PHE A 84 -1.28 -10.30 -5.65
C PHE A 84 -0.82 -11.72 -5.34
N PHE A 85 0.06 -11.85 -4.35
CA PHE A 85 0.63 -13.12 -3.92
C PHE A 85 0.16 -13.44 -2.50
N PRO A 86 -0.45 -14.61 -2.24
CA PRO A 86 -0.65 -15.06 -0.87
C PRO A 86 0.70 -15.29 -0.20
N THR A 87 0.82 -14.93 1.07
CA THR A 87 2.05 -15.08 1.84
C THR A 87 1.78 -15.70 3.20
N ILE A 88 2.76 -16.47 3.69
CA ILE A 88 2.73 -17.10 5.00
C ILE A 88 3.93 -16.59 5.81
N ARG A 89 3.69 -16.22 7.06
CA ARG A 89 4.73 -15.94 8.04
C ARG A 89 4.77 -17.08 9.06
N SER A 90 5.94 -17.66 9.28
CA SER A 90 6.13 -18.74 10.24
C SER A 90 7.27 -18.44 11.21
N LYS A 91 7.32 -19.20 12.30
CA LYS A 91 8.52 -19.30 13.14
C LYS A 91 9.53 -20.18 12.41
N ALA A 92 10.82 -19.85 12.54
CA ALA A 92 11.89 -20.77 12.14
C ALA A 92 11.92 -21.96 13.11
N MET A 93 11.98 -23.18 12.58
CA MET A 93 12.04 -24.42 13.34
C MET A 93 13.34 -25.14 13.01
N GLU A 94 13.86 -25.91 13.96
CA GLU A 94 15.14 -26.60 13.82
C GLU A 94 15.07 -27.84 12.91
N THR A 95 13.88 -28.45 12.83
CA THR A 95 13.66 -29.68 12.00
C THR A 95 12.38 -29.53 11.18
N PRO A 96 12.31 -30.15 9.97
CA PRO A 96 11.13 -30.07 9.10
C PRO A 96 9.85 -30.56 9.76
N GLU A 97 9.92 -31.60 10.61
CA GLU A 97 8.77 -32.22 11.27
C GLU A 97 8.10 -31.28 12.28
N LYS A 98 8.84 -30.29 12.80
CA LYS A 98 8.31 -29.26 13.70
C LYS A 98 7.55 -28.16 12.96
N VAL A 99 7.65 -28.12 11.62
CA VAL A 99 6.90 -27.15 10.80
C VAL A 99 5.48 -27.65 10.63
N ASN A 100 4.54 -27.03 11.33
CA ASN A 100 3.11 -27.37 11.33
C ASN A 100 2.25 -26.12 11.45
N GLN A 101 0.94 -26.25 11.54
CA GLN A 101 0.01 -25.13 11.66
C GLN A 101 0.33 -24.21 12.85
N HIS A 102 0.84 -24.74 13.96
CA HIS A 102 1.21 -23.96 15.15
C HIS A 102 2.48 -23.13 14.94
N SER A 103 3.30 -23.47 13.95
CA SER A 103 4.47 -22.68 13.56
C SER A 103 4.08 -21.45 12.71
N ILE A 104 2.88 -21.43 12.13
CA ILE A 104 2.38 -20.32 11.30
C ILE A 104 1.95 -19.16 12.20
N LYS A 105 2.56 -17.99 11.99
CA LYS A 105 2.25 -16.77 12.73
C LYS A 105 1.11 -15.98 12.10
N GLY A 106 0.86 -16.15 10.80
CA GLY A 106 -0.18 -15.45 10.09
C GLY A 106 -0.08 -15.56 8.57
N LEU A 107 -1.18 -15.26 7.95
CA LEU A 107 -1.34 -15.15 6.50
C LEU A 107 -1.34 -13.68 6.09
N GLY A 108 -0.99 -13.41 4.85
CA GLY A 108 -1.00 -12.06 4.32
C GLY A 108 -1.06 -12.06 2.79
N VAL A 109 -1.11 -10.86 2.23
CA VAL A 109 -1.08 -10.65 0.79
C VAL A 109 0.05 -9.68 0.47
N LEU A 110 0.87 -10.04 -0.51
CA LEU A 110 1.89 -9.18 -1.07
C LEU A 110 1.43 -8.70 -2.44
N PHE A 111 1.35 -7.38 -2.62
CA PHE A 111 1.12 -6.78 -3.93
C PHE A 111 2.45 -6.38 -4.57
N LYS A 112 2.67 -6.85 -5.81
CA LYS A 112 3.80 -6.43 -6.64
C LYS A 112 3.26 -5.62 -7.82
N PRO A 113 3.56 -4.31 -7.90
CA PRO A 113 3.08 -3.47 -8.98
C PRO A 113 3.70 -3.88 -10.33
N SER A 114 2.95 -3.66 -11.41
CA SER A 114 3.46 -3.86 -12.77
C SER A 114 4.51 -2.81 -13.12
N ALA A 115 5.36 -3.12 -14.11
CA ALA A 115 6.31 -2.15 -14.65
C ALA A 115 5.61 -0.89 -15.19
N ARG A 116 4.45 -1.06 -15.83
CA ARG A 116 3.63 0.04 -16.36
C ARG A 116 3.12 0.98 -15.25
N LEU A 117 2.66 0.42 -14.14
CA LEU A 117 2.24 1.22 -12.98
C LEU A 117 3.43 1.97 -12.37
N MET A 118 4.55 1.28 -12.19
CA MET A 118 5.76 1.88 -11.63
C MET A 118 6.34 2.99 -12.51
N GLU A 119 6.26 2.84 -13.84
CA GLU A 119 6.68 3.88 -14.77
C GLU A 119 5.84 5.15 -14.64
N LYS A 120 4.51 5.02 -14.51
CA LYS A 120 3.62 6.17 -14.26
C LYS A 120 3.98 6.89 -12.97
N VAL A 121 4.25 6.14 -11.88
CA VAL A 121 4.64 6.72 -10.58
C VAL A 121 5.98 7.44 -10.68
N LYS A 122 6.98 6.84 -11.35
CA LYS A 122 8.30 7.46 -11.54
C LYS A 122 8.25 8.75 -12.36
N LYS A 123 7.38 8.80 -13.36
CA LYS A 123 7.18 10.01 -14.20
C LYS A 123 6.52 11.18 -13.45
N ALA A 124 5.83 10.92 -12.35
CA ALA A 124 5.19 11.98 -11.56
C ALA A 124 6.20 12.93 -10.88
N GLY A 125 7.43 12.45 -10.61
CA GLY A 125 8.43 13.23 -9.89
C GLY A 125 8.06 13.45 -8.41
N THR A 126 8.84 14.29 -7.73
CA THR A 126 8.63 14.60 -6.30
C THR A 126 8.80 16.08 -6.01
N ASN A 127 8.06 16.61 -5.02
CA ASN A 127 8.25 17.97 -4.52
C ASN A 127 8.20 18.01 -2.99
N LEU A 128 8.94 18.94 -2.40
CA LEU A 128 8.89 19.20 -0.95
C LEU A 128 7.65 20.03 -0.65
N VAL A 129 6.73 19.47 0.14
CA VAL A 129 5.45 20.13 0.50
C VAL A 129 5.62 21.10 1.66
N ASP A 130 6.46 20.73 2.65
CA ASP A 130 6.69 21.52 3.86
C ASP A 130 8.18 21.50 4.20
N SER A 131 8.75 22.68 4.43
CA SER A 131 10.17 22.84 4.79
C SER A 131 10.48 22.46 6.23
N ARG A 132 9.45 22.31 7.09
CA ARG A 132 9.62 21.91 8.49
C ARG A 132 10.13 20.46 8.59
N VAL A 133 10.79 20.16 9.71
CA VAL A 133 11.23 18.82 10.05
C VAL A 133 10.24 18.24 11.06
N PHE A 134 9.71 17.06 10.76
CA PHE A 134 8.73 16.37 11.61
C PHE A 134 9.41 15.26 12.40
N ASP A 135 9.13 15.16 13.70
CA ASP A 135 9.64 14.09 14.56
C ASP A 135 8.89 12.76 14.35
N ALA A 136 9.56 11.65 14.68
CA ALA A 136 9.00 10.30 14.49
C ALA A 136 7.71 10.04 15.28
N GLU A 137 7.51 10.76 16.40
CA GLU A 137 6.43 10.53 17.36
C GLU A 137 5.06 11.08 16.93
N THR A 138 4.99 11.96 15.95
CA THR A 138 3.73 12.62 15.52
C THR A 138 2.72 11.67 14.85
N ARG A 139 3.00 10.36 14.77
CA ARG A 139 2.09 9.37 14.16
C ARG A 139 0.93 8.90 15.04
N SER A 140 0.97 9.14 16.36
CA SER A 140 -0.06 8.57 17.27
C SER A 140 -1.38 9.33 17.29
N ASN A 141 -1.41 10.60 16.91
CA ASN A 141 -2.60 11.44 17.10
C ASN A 141 -3.58 11.46 15.92
N ASN A 142 -3.16 11.04 14.71
CA ASN A 142 -4.08 11.05 13.55
C ASN A 142 -4.95 9.79 13.43
N LYS A 143 -4.69 8.73 14.23
CA LYS A 143 -5.51 7.51 14.22
C LYS A 143 -6.77 7.58 15.10
N LYS A 144 -6.90 8.61 15.94
CA LYS A 144 -8.04 8.76 16.86
C LYS A 144 -9.21 9.58 16.30
N ASN A 145 -9.03 10.28 15.19
CA ASN A 145 -10.08 11.14 14.60
C ASN A 145 -10.79 10.55 13.37
N SER A 146 -10.58 9.27 13.06
CA SER A 146 -11.24 8.62 11.91
C SER A 146 -12.38 7.66 12.31
N ASN A 147 -12.83 7.71 13.57
CA ASN A 147 -14.01 6.96 14.03
C ASN A 147 -15.06 7.95 14.53
N HIS A 148 -15.76 8.56 13.60
CA HIS A 148 -17.11 9.08 13.81
C HIS A 148 -17.86 9.05 12.48
#